data_6dbdeeb0d2690aafbdc324c4bf2160a7
#
_entry.id   6dbdeeb0d2690aafbdc324c4bf2160a7
#
_cell.length_a   1.000
_cell.length_b   1.000
_cell.length_c   1.000
_cell.angle_alpha   90.00
_cell.angle_beta   90.00
_cell.angle_gamma   90.00
#
_symmetry.space_group_name_H-M   'P 1'
#
loop_
_entity.id
_entity.type
_entity.pdbx_description
1 polymer ?
#
loop_
_entity_poly.entity_id
_entity_poly.type
_entity_poly.pdbx_seq_one_letter_code
_entity_poly.pdbx_strand_id
1 'polypeptide(L)'
;ISLCFIKMSIWKAIINNLPEVEGPSQKFLPFKEKLKWTLIVLVIFFVLGIMPLFGLGQNQLERFEFFSVILGAEFGSIISLGIGPIVTASIVLQLLNGSGILKLDLTKPEGKKTFQGLQKLLAIFFIIFESSIFVLMGGLSPDPALTDNPIYGQIQMILIFQLFLGGIMILF
;
A
#
# COMPACT_ATOMS: atom_id res chain seq x y z
N ILE A 1 1.72 -29.44 -16.63
CA ILE A 1 3.10 -28.90 -16.68
C ILE A 1 3.16 -27.65 -17.57
N SER A 2 2.52 -27.66 -18.77
CA SER A 2 2.55 -26.54 -19.74
C SER A 2 1.87 -25.25 -19.25
N LEU A 3 0.74 -25.35 -18.55
CA LEU A 3 0.01 -24.19 -18.01
C LEU A 3 0.76 -23.42 -16.91
N CYS A 4 1.58 -24.13 -16.13
CA CYS A 4 2.40 -23.51 -15.08
C CYS A 4 3.57 -22.70 -15.69
N PHE A 5 4.14 -23.15 -16.79
CA PHE A 5 5.22 -22.46 -17.51
C PHE A 5 4.73 -21.19 -18.21
N ILE A 6 3.55 -21.23 -18.83
CA ILE A 6 2.95 -20.07 -19.51
C ILE A 6 2.57 -19.00 -18.48
N LYS A 7 1.99 -19.41 -17.35
CA LYS A 7 1.63 -18.51 -16.25
C LYS A 7 2.87 -17.81 -15.67
N MET A 8 3.98 -18.53 -15.54
CA MET A 8 5.25 -18.00 -15.03
C MET A 8 5.93 -17.03 -16.01
N SER A 9 5.72 -17.18 -17.32
CA SER A 9 6.23 -16.28 -18.36
C SER A 9 5.51 -14.93 -18.33
N ILE A 10 4.18 -14.92 -18.18
CA ILE A 10 3.37 -13.68 -18.09
C ILE A 10 3.72 -12.90 -16.82
N TRP A 11 3.87 -13.60 -15.68
CA TRP A 11 4.27 -12.97 -14.42
C TRP A 11 5.66 -12.33 -14.50
N LYS A 12 6.61 -12.99 -15.16
CA LYS A 12 7.96 -12.40 -15.39
C LYS A 12 7.90 -11.17 -16.28
N ALA A 13 7.05 -11.14 -17.28
CA ALA A 13 6.89 -9.98 -18.16
C ALA A 13 6.30 -8.77 -17.38
N ILE A 14 5.31 -9.02 -16.51
CA ILE A 14 4.71 -7.98 -15.66
C ILE A 14 5.72 -7.48 -14.63
N ILE A 15 6.45 -8.37 -13.96
CA ILE A 15 7.45 -8.04 -12.95
C ILE A 15 8.59 -7.21 -13.55
N ASN A 16 9.05 -7.53 -14.76
CA ASN A 16 10.11 -6.77 -15.44
C ASN A 16 9.68 -5.37 -15.89
N ASN A 17 8.36 -5.12 -15.97
CA ASN A 17 7.82 -3.82 -16.38
C ASN A 17 7.42 -2.94 -15.17
N LEU A 18 7.50 -3.48 -13.93
CA LEU A 18 7.29 -2.69 -12.73
C LEU A 18 8.47 -1.73 -12.53
N PRO A 19 8.21 -0.47 -12.13
CA PRO A 19 9.26 0.48 -11.82
C PRO A 19 10.14 -0.09 -10.70
N GLU A 20 11.38 -0.38 -11.05
CA GLU A 20 12.39 -0.87 -10.12
C GLU A 20 13.31 0.31 -9.76
N VAL A 21 13.42 0.58 -8.48
CA VAL A 21 14.36 1.61 -8.01
C VAL A 21 15.76 1.04 -8.15
N GLU A 22 16.56 1.63 -9.04
CA GLU A 22 17.97 1.24 -9.19
C GLU A 22 18.71 1.49 -7.89
N GLY A 23 19.52 0.52 -7.48
CA GLY A 23 20.38 0.67 -6.32
C GLY A 23 21.41 1.80 -6.53
N PRO A 24 21.88 2.44 -5.45
CA PRO A 24 22.84 3.52 -5.56
C PRO A 24 24.10 3.06 -6.31
N SER A 25 24.52 3.84 -7.30
CA SER A 25 25.71 3.56 -8.11
C SER A 25 27.00 3.57 -7.27
N GLN A 26 26.99 4.27 -6.13
CA GLN A 26 28.10 4.33 -5.18
C GLN A 26 27.80 3.42 -3.97
N LYS A 27 28.76 2.54 -3.64
CA LYS A 27 28.66 1.58 -2.55
C LYS A 27 28.61 2.24 -1.17
N PHE A 28 29.15 3.46 -1.02
CA PHE A 28 29.15 4.25 0.20
C PHE A 28 28.67 5.67 -0.09
N LEU A 29 27.43 5.96 0.25
CA LEU A 29 26.89 7.32 0.25
C LEU A 29 27.32 8.06 1.53
N PRO A 30 27.76 9.33 1.45
CA PRO A 30 28.10 10.13 2.61
C PRO A 30 26.85 10.31 3.52
N PHE A 31 27.11 10.33 4.83
CA PHE A 31 26.04 10.43 5.84
C PHE A 31 25.10 11.61 5.62
N LYS A 32 25.64 12.75 5.19
CA LYS A 32 24.86 13.98 4.94
C LYS A 32 23.78 13.79 3.86
N GLU A 33 24.10 13.05 2.78
CA GLU A 33 23.12 12.78 1.72
C GLU A 33 22.03 11.82 2.18
N LYS A 34 22.38 10.78 2.92
CA LYS A 34 21.39 9.86 3.51
C LYS A 34 20.45 10.59 4.46
N LEU A 35 21.00 11.43 5.33
CA LEU A 35 20.24 12.21 6.28
C LEU A 35 19.27 13.18 5.58
N LYS A 36 19.75 13.88 4.53
CA LYS A 36 18.93 14.81 3.74
C LYS A 36 17.71 14.10 3.12
N TRP A 37 17.93 12.97 2.45
CA TRP A 37 16.84 12.21 1.82
C TRP A 37 15.86 11.63 2.84
N THR A 38 16.37 11.09 3.94
CA THR A 38 15.51 10.59 5.03
C THR A 38 14.65 11.69 5.62
N LEU A 39 15.20 12.89 5.81
CA LEU A 39 14.48 14.03 6.37
C LEU A 39 13.40 14.53 5.40
N ILE A 40 13.69 14.58 4.09
CA ILE A 40 12.72 14.94 3.06
C ILE A 40 11.54 13.95 3.06
N VAL A 41 11.83 12.65 3.05
CA VAL A 41 10.77 11.61 3.05
C VAL A 41 9.95 11.69 4.33
N LEU A 42 10.59 11.92 5.49
CA LEU A 42 9.90 12.06 6.77
C LEU A 42 8.95 13.25 6.78
N VAL A 43 9.38 14.41 6.25
CA VAL A 43 8.55 15.61 6.15
C VAL A 43 7.35 15.37 5.23
N ILE A 44 7.57 14.75 4.06
CA ILE A 44 6.48 14.41 3.14
C ILE A 44 5.48 13.46 3.81
N PHE A 45 5.97 12.43 4.49
CA PHE A 45 5.12 11.47 5.20
C PHE A 45 4.28 12.17 6.29
N PHE A 46 4.90 13.06 7.06
CA PHE A 46 4.22 13.83 8.10
C PHE A 46 3.13 14.75 7.52
N VAL A 47 3.43 15.46 6.43
CA VAL A 47 2.45 16.32 5.74
C VAL A 47 1.27 15.51 5.22
N LEU A 48 1.51 14.37 4.61
CA LEU A 48 0.45 13.48 4.11
C LEU A 48 -0.37 12.85 5.24
N GLY A 49 0.23 12.62 6.41
CA GLY A 49 -0.46 12.15 7.61
C GLY A 49 -1.45 13.18 8.19
N ILE A 50 -1.13 14.46 8.06
CA ILE A 50 -2.02 15.55 8.55
C ILE A 50 -3.16 15.84 7.56
N MET A 51 -2.98 15.50 6.28
CA MET A 51 -4.02 15.74 5.26
C MET A 51 -5.22 14.81 5.43
N PRO A 52 -6.40 15.31 5.85
CA PRO A 52 -7.59 14.49 5.96
C PRO A 52 -8.10 14.07 4.57
N LEU A 53 -8.76 12.93 4.52
CA LEU A 53 -9.44 12.45 3.31
C LEU A 53 -10.59 13.39 2.94
N PHE A 54 -10.65 13.77 1.69
CA PHE A 54 -11.72 14.61 1.17
C PHE A 54 -13.03 13.82 1.08
N GLY A 55 -14.08 14.35 1.70
CA GLY A 55 -15.41 13.72 1.68
C GLY A 55 -15.70 12.79 2.86
N LEU A 56 -14.79 12.70 3.84
CA LEU A 56 -15.03 11.97 5.08
C LEU A 56 -16.03 12.74 5.97
N GLY A 57 -17.03 12.04 6.53
CA GLY A 57 -18.02 12.65 7.41
C GLY A 57 -17.41 13.10 8.74
N GLN A 58 -17.82 14.28 9.25
CA GLN A 58 -17.30 14.84 10.50
C GLN A 58 -17.48 13.91 11.71
N ASN A 59 -18.60 13.22 11.79
CA ASN A 59 -18.88 12.23 12.85
C ASN A 59 -17.90 11.05 12.86
N GLN A 60 -17.32 10.74 11.70
CA GLN A 60 -16.33 9.68 11.59
C GLN A 60 -14.95 10.18 12.08
N LEU A 61 -14.58 11.43 11.78
CA LEU A 61 -13.33 12.02 12.25
C LEU A 61 -13.22 12.00 13.78
N GLU A 62 -14.27 12.40 14.51
CA GLU A 62 -14.29 12.39 15.99
C GLU A 62 -14.10 10.98 16.57
N ARG A 63 -14.73 9.97 15.94
CA ARG A 63 -14.57 8.55 16.36
C ARG A 63 -13.13 8.07 16.10
N PHE A 64 -12.54 8.48 15.00
CA PHE A 64 -11.18 8.07 14.62
C PHE A 64 -10.11 8.80 15.40
N GLU A 65 -10.31 10.05 15.86
CA GLU A 65 -9.38 10.73 16.77
C GLU A 65 -9.11 9.92 18.02
N PHE A 66 -10.15 9.34 18.61
CA PHE A 66 -10.00 8.49 19.80
C PHE A 66 -9.20 7.21 19.48
N PHE A 67 -9.47 6.55 18.36
CA PHE A 67 -8.71 5.38 17.92
C PHE A 67 -7.29 5.72 17.50
N SER A 68 -7.06 6.86 16.87
CA SER A 68 -5.74 7.37 16.51
C SER A 68 -4.82 7.49 17.74
N VAL A 69 -5.36 8.06 18.82
CA VAL A 69 -4.60 8.24 20.07
C VAL A 69 -4.24 6.88 20.68
N ILE A 70 -5.18 5.91 20.67
CA ILE A 70 -4.95 4.58 21.26
C ILE A 70 -3.97 3.75 20.42
N LEU A 71 -4.11 3.79 19.09
CA LEU A 71 -3.32 2.95 18.19
C LEU A 71 -2.05 3.63 17.69
N GLY A 72 -1.88 4.94 17.96
CA GLY A 72 -0.75 5.71 17.46
C GLY A 72 -0.71 5.79 15.92
N ALA A 73 -1.86 5.68 15.26
CA ALA A 73 -2.00 5.71 13.82
C ALA A 73 -2.96 6.84 13.40
N GLU A 74 -2.63 7.55 12.35
CA GLU A 74 -3.41 8.67 11.82
C GLU A 74 -4.53 8.15 10.90
N PHE A 75 -5.66 7.74 11.50
CA PHE A 75 -6.84 7.34 10.74
C PHE A 75 -7.56 8.55 10.15
N GLY A 76 -8.12 8.39 8.94
CA GLY A 76 -8.82 9.46 8.23
C GLY A 76 -7.91 10.35 7.40
N SER A 77 -6.60 10.08 7.35
CA SER A 77 -5.62 10.72 6.46
C SER A 77 -5.42 9.94 5.16
N ILE A 78 -4.74 10.53 4.20
CA ILE A 78 -4.38 9.86 2.94
C ILE A 78 -3.54 8.58 3.20
N ILE A 79 -2.78 8.55 4.30
CA ILE A 79 -1.92 7.43 4.69
C ILE A 79 -2.63 6.46 5.66
N SER A 80 -3.95 6.54 5.81
CA SER A 80 -4.71 5.71 6.77
C SER A 80 -4.50 4.20 6.60
N LEU A 81 -4.28 3.70 5.39
CA LEU A 81 -3.93 2.30 5.19
C LEU A 81 -2.56 1.95 5.76
N GLY A 82 -1.64 2.93 5.85
CA GLY A 82 -0.29 2.73 6.38
C GLY A 82 0.48 1.65 5.62
N ILE A 83 1.28 0.90 6.36
CA ILE A 83 2.09 -0.21 5.84
C ILE A 83 1.34 -1.56 5.87
N GLY A 84 0.09 -1.59 6.33
CA GLY A 84 -0.72 -2.81 6.47
C GLY A 84 -0.73 -3.70 5.24
N PRO A 85 -1.17 -3.20 4.07
CA PRO A 85 -1.24 -3.99 2.84
C PRO A 85 0.10 -4.58 2.42
N ILE A 86 1.19 -3.84 2.63
CA ILE A 86 2.56 -4.25 2.25
C ILE A 86 3.04 -5.39 3.15
N VAL A 87 2.80 -5.26 4.46
CA VAL A 87 3.16 -6.30 5.45
C VAL A 87 2.33 -7.55 5.22
N THR A 88 1.02 -7.41 5.00
CA THR A 88 0.12 -8.53 4.70
C THR A 88 0.56 -9.27 3.44
N ALA A 89 0.87 -8.54 2.35
CA ALA A 89 1.41 -9.12 1.13
C ALA A 89 2.71 -9.90 1.37
N SER A 90 3.61 -9.34 2.17
CA SER A 90 4.88 -9.97 2.51
C SER A 90 4.70 -11.27 3.30
N ILE A 91 3.83 -11.26 4.31
CA ILE A 91 3.54 -12.45 5.14
C ILE A 91 2.90 -13.54 4.31
N VAL A 92 1.87 -13.21 3.51
CA VAL A 92 1.19 -14.17 2.63
C VAL A 92 2.19 -14.81 1.67
N LEU A 93 3.05 -14.00 1.05
CA LEU A 93 4.04 -14.52 0.11
C LEU A 93 5.09 -15.40 0.78
N GLN A 94 5.53 -15.05 1.99
CA GLN A 94 6.45 -15.87 2.77
C GLN A 94 5.83 -17.21 3.17
N LEU A 95 4.56 -17.21 3.56
CA LEU A 95 3.82 -18.42 3.86
C LEU A 95 3.66 -19.33 2.64
N LEU A 96 3.32 -18.76 1.47
CA LEU A 96 3.22 -19.50 0.21
C LEU A 96 4.55 -20.09 -0.25
N ASN A 97 5.65 -19.38 -0.03
CA ASN A 97 6.97 -19.88 -0.34
C ASN A 97 7.44 -20.94 0.68
N GLY A 98 7.17 -20.72 1.97
CA GLY A 98 7.50 -21.65 3.05
C GLY A 98 6.73 -22.97 2.97
N SER A 99 5.47 -22.94 2.54
CA SER A 99 4.64 -24.13 2.30
C SER A 99 5.05 -24.91 1.05
N GLY A 100 5.99 -24.40 0.27
CA GLY A 100 6.46 -25.05 -0.95
C GLY A 100 5.53 -24.92 -2.17
N ILE A 101 4.46 -24.09 -2.07
CA ILE A 101 3.54 -23.83 -3.19
C ILE A 101 4.26 -23.02 -4.28
N LEU A 102 5.03 -21.99 -3.90
CA LEU A 102 5.74 -21.14 -4.85
C LEU A 102 7.15 -21.61 -5.20
N LYS A 103 7.82 -22.37 -4.35
CA LYS A 103 9.17 -22.94 -4.53
C LYS A 103 10.19 -21.94 -5.13
N LEU A 104 10.18 -20.71 -4.64
CA LEU A 104 11.15 -19.70 -5.04
C LEU A 104 12.45 -19.88 -4.26
N ASP A 105 13.54 -20.02 -4.98
CA ASP A 105 14.88 -20.16 -4.39
C ASP A 105 15.43 -18.79 -4.01
N LEU A 106 15.23 -18.39 -2.75
CA LEU A 106 15.66 -17.09 -2.24
C LEU A 106 17.18 -16.98 -2.05
N THR A 107 17.93 -18.06 -2.25
CA THR A 107 19.39 -18.04 -2.18
C THR A 107 19.99 -17.41 -3.44
N LYS A 108 19.31 -17.54 -4.58
CA LYS A 108 19.72 -17.00 -5.87
C LYS A 108 19.24 -15.55 -6.07
N PRO A 109 20.04 -14.69 -6.70
CA PRO A 109 19.66 -13.29 -6.96
C PRO A 109 18.39 -13.18 -7.82
N GLU A 110 18.18 -14.08 -8.79
CA GLU A 110 16.97 -14.11 -9.62
C GLU A 110 15.72 -14.47 -8.81
N GLY A 111 15.84 -15.40 -7.87
CA GLY A 111 14.73 -15.77 -6.98
C GLY A 111 14.33 -14.63 -6.07
N LYS A 112 15.29 -13.88 -5.52
CA LYS A 112 15.03 -12.68 -4.72
C LYS A 112 14.32 -11.59 -5.54
N LYS A 113 14.77 -11.33 -6.75
CA LYS A 113 14.16 -10.35 -7.66
C LYS A 113 12.71 -10.72 -7.98
N THR A 114 12.47 -11.99 -8.31
CA THR A 114 11.11 -12.50 -8.57
C THR A 114 10.22 -12.39 -7.33
N PHE A 115 10.75 -12.69 -6.14
CA PHE A 115 10.01 -12.59 -4.87
C PHE A 115 9.62 -11.13 -4.59
N GLN A 116 10.55 -10.19 -4.73
CA GLN A 116 10.29 -8.77 -4.52
C GLN A 116 9.27 -8.21 -5.52
N GLY A 117 9.38 -8.58 -6.80
CA GLY A 117 8.40 -8.19 -7.81
C GLY A 117 7.00 -8.74 -7.52
N LEU A 118 6.90 -10.01 -7.10
CA LEU A 118 5.64 -10.62 -6.72
C LEU A 118 5.05 -9.97 -5.45
N GLN A 119 5.91 -9.61 -4.49
CA GLN A 119 5.51 -8.88 -3.28
C GLN A 119 4.90 -7.52 -3.61
N LYS A 120 5.52 -6.74 -4.50
CA LYS A 120 4.97 -5.44 -4.96
C LYS A 120 3.61 -5.61 -5.62
N LEU A 121 3.47 -6.61 -6.47
CA LEU A 121 2.21 -6.90 -7.19
C LEU A 121 1.10 -7.31 -6.23
N LEU A 122 1.42 -8.16 -5.27
CA LEU A 122 0.48 -8.59 -4.23
C LEU A 122 0.12 -7.42 -3.30
N ALA A 123 1.07 -6.54 -2.97
CA ALA A 123 0.82 -5.34 -2.19
C ALA A 123 -0.17 -4.40 -2.89
N ILE A 124 -0.02 -4.17 -4.20
CA ILE A 124 -0.98 -3.37 -4.98
C ILE A 124 -2.38 -3.99 -4.92
N PHE A 125 -2.47 -5.31 -5.06
CA PHE A 125 -3.75 -6.01 -4.92
C PHE A 125 -4.37 -5.79 -3.53
N PHE A 126 -3.60 -5.93 -2.45
CA PHE A 126 -4.08 -5.70 -1.09
C PHE A 126 -4.45 -4.24 -0.83
N ILE A 127 -3.71 -3.27 -1.40
CA ILE A 127 -4.07 -1.84 -1.29
C ILE A 127 -5.46 -1.60 -1.88
N ILE A 128 -5.76 -2.12 -3.06
CA ILE A 128 -7.09 -2.00 -3.68
C ILE A 128 -8.15 -2.69 -2.82
N PHE A 129 -7.86 -3.88 -2.35
CA PHE A 129 -8.78 -4.69 -1.56
C PHE A 129 -9.09 -4.03 -0.21
N GLU A 130 -8.07 -3.62 0.54
CA GLU A 130 -8.24 -2.96 1.84
C GLU A 130 -8.92 -1.60 1.71
N SER A 131 -8.53 -0.76 0.72
CA SER A 131 -9.21 0.53 0.50
C SER A 131 -10.69 0.35 0.20
N SER A 132 -11.05 -0.64 -0.61
CA SER A 132 -12.45 -0.95 -0.93
C SER A 132 -13.22 -1.42 0.31
N ILE A 133 -12.64 -2.31 1.10
CA ILE A 133 -13.27 -2.80 2.33
C ILE A 133 -13.45 -1.67 3.34
N PHE A 134 -12.43 -0.85 3.59
CA PHE A 134 -12.52 0.25 4.55
C PHE A 134 -13.66 1.23 4.23
N VAL A 135 -13.85 1.54 2.96
CA VAL A 135 -14.90 2.46 2.51
C VAL A 135 -16.28 1.77 2.51
N LEU A 136 -16.39 0.56 1.98
CA LEU A 136 -17.68 -0.14 1.84
C LEU A 136 -18.23 -0.67 3.17
N MET A 137 -17.36 -1.07 4.09
CA MET A 137 -17.77 -1.52 5.43
C MET A 137 -18.06 -0.36 6.40
N GLY A 138 -17.90 0.90 5.94
CA GLY A 138 -18.23 2.07 6.75
C GLY A 138 -17.12 2.46 7.74
N GLY A 139 -15.91 1.89 7.61
CA GLY A 139 -14.74 2.30 8.39
C GLY A 139 -14.33 3.74 8.05
N LEU A 140 -14.29 4.09 6.77
CA LEU A 140 -14.03 5.43 6.23
C LEU A 140 -15.17 5.77 5.27
N SER A 141 -16.35 6.13 5.79
CA SER A 141 -17.53 6.42 4.97
C SER A 141 -17.79 7.92 4.84
N PRO A 142 -18.43 8.35 3.75
CA PRO A 142 -18.97 9.70 3.60
C PRO A 142 -20.01 10.00 4.70
N ASP A 143 -20.35 11.27 4.83
CA ASP A 143 -21.37 11.68 5.82
C ASP A 143 -22.69 10.91 5.61
N PRO A 144 -23.24 10.27 6.67
CA PRO A 144 -24.53 9.56 6.61
C PRO A 144 -25.68 10.43 6.12
N ALA A 145 -25.61 11.74 6.33
CA ALA A 145 -26.61 12.68 5.83
C ALA A 145 -26.73 12.73 4.30
N LEU A 146 -25.74 12.22 3.59
CA LEU A 146 -25.69 12.18 2.12
C LEU A 146 -26.15 10.84 1.54
N THR A 147 -26.60 9.88 2.34
CA THR A 147 -26.93 8.49 1.93
C THR A 147 -28.02 8.46 0.86
N ASP A 148 -28.96 9.39 0.91
CA ASP A 148 -30.09 9.48 -0.03
C ASP A 148 -29.73 10.23 -1.35
N ASN A 149 -28.51 10.77 -1.45
CA ASN A 149 -28.08 11.50 -2.62
C ASN A 149 -27.28 10.60 -3.58
N PRO A 150 -27.49 10.72 -4.91
CA PRO A 150 -26.69 9.96 -5.89
C PRO A 150 -25.20 10.30 -5.84
N ILE A 151 -24.81 11.40 -5.20
CA ILE A 151 -23.46 11.85 -4.98
C ILE A 151 -22.70 10.96 -3.98
N TYR A 152 -23.41 10.23 -3.09
CA TYR A 152 -22.80 9.36 -2.09
C TYR A 152 -21.85 8.32 -2.70
N GLY A 153 -22.28 7.63 -3.76
CA GLY A 153 -21.45 6.67 -4.46
C GLY A 153 -20.22 7.30 -5.15
N GLN A 154 -20.35 8.54 -5.64
CA GLN A 154 -19.21 9.26 -6.21
C GLN A 154 -18.15 9.61 -5.14
N ILE A 155 -18.60 10.04 -3.97
CA ILE A 155 -17.69 10.34 -2.85
C ILE A 155 -17.00 9.06 -2.37
N GLN A 156 -17.70 7.92 -2.28
CA GLN A 156 -17.08 6.64 -1.96
C GLN A 156 -15.97 6.26 -2.94
N MET A 157 -16.21 6.44 -4.24
CA MET A 157 -15.18 6.17 -5.27
C MET A 157 -13.98 7.10 -5.12
N ILE A 158 -14.18 8.37 -4.80
CA ILE A 158 -13.10 9.33 -4.56
C ILE A 158 -12.29 8.91 -3.32
N LEU A 159 -12.94 8.48 -2.24
CA LEU A 159 -12.27 7.99 -1.03
C LEU A 159 -11.41 6.75 -1.32
N ILE A 160 -11.95 5.79 -2.06
CA ILE A 160 -11.20 4.59 -2.46
C ILE A 160 -9.97 4.98 -3.27
N PHE A 161 -10.12 5.92 -4.21
CA PHE A 161 -9.02 6.38 -5.05
C PHE A 161 -7.95 7.14 -4.27
N GLN A 162 -8.34 7.97 -3.29
CA GLN A 162 -7.39 8.67 -2.42
C GLN A 162 -6.59 7.69 -1.55
N LEU A 163 -7.26 6.71 -0.94
CA LEU A 163 -6.61 5.66 -0.16
C LEU A 163 -5.67 4.80 -1.01
N PHE A 164 -6.07 4.48 -2.23
CA PHE A 164 -5.24 3.76 -3.19
C PHE A 164 -3.97 4.54 -3.54
N LEU A 165 -4.09 5.84 -3.83
CA LEU A 165 -2.93 6.69 -4.09
C LEU A 165 -2.00 6.77 -2.87
N GLY A 166 -2.55 6.92 -1.67
CA GLY A 166 -1.77 6.91 -0.43
C GLY A 166 -1.01 5.61 -0.22
N GLY A 167 -1.66 4.47 -0.45
CA GLY A 167 -1.03 3.15 -0.38
C GLY A 167 0.09 2.96 -1.41
N ILE A 168 -0.09 3.44 -2.63
CA ILE A 168 0.95 3.42 -3.66
C ILE A 168 2.14 4.30 -3.27
N MET A 169 1.90 5.48 -2.72
CA MET A 169 2.99 6.37 -2.27
C MET A 169 3.85 5.74 -1.16
N ILE A 170 3.27 4.89 -0.32
CA ILE A 170 4.02 4.16 0.70
C ILE A 170 4.80 2.98 0.10
N LEU A 171 4.28 2.37 -0.98
CA LEU A 171 4.89 1.22 -1.64
C LEU A 171 6.15 1.60 -2.44
N PHE A 172 6.20 2.81 -3.01
CA PHE A 172 7.30 3.32 -3.86
C PHE A 172 8.09 4.42 -3.19
#